data_fe6f3b56b5e166a96a985c8408428d8b
#
_entry.id   fe6f3b56b5e166a96a985c8408428d8b
#
_cell.length_a   1.000
_cell.length_b   1.000
_cell.length_c   1.000
_cell.angle_alpha   90.00
_cell.angle_beta   90.00
_cell.angle_gamma   90.00
#
_symmetry.space_group_name_H-M   'P 1'
#
loop_
_entity.id
_entity.type
_entity.pdbx_description
1 polymer ?
#
loop_
_entity_poly.entity_id
_entity_poly.type
_entity_poly.pdbx_seq_one_letter_code
_entity_poly.pdbx_strand_id
1 'polypeptide(L)'
;LPVVDGMTSTLAAQNGSGDYFNASDVLRHAIEDNTISVLYQPIFDVNTKRITSLDTIVRVHDAKGRTLAPYFVTAEAHRLNMSVQLTLDVLETCVKDMTAFRKVAPELDIVDICMNGSELGASIFHERLEQLTHEQPQLRFGLQLGSHAIHVVHDEVDDEVAALAALPNVELGLTNAGTTYSEVAAFAHLPLDFARFDKTVVRDFRTPRAKQIMQRTLEISRDNDAFHVVFDGVESLDQVEFIRSIGGTLAEGTLLSNAMSANEFLMRLETMGTSLPEAAPRQAE
;
A
#
# COMPACT_ATOMS: atom_id res chain seq x y z
N LEU A 1 -27.63 -12.73 19.26
CA LEU A 1 -27.79 -13.04 17.84
C LEU A 1 -27.02 -14.31 17.52
N PRO A 2 -27.58 -15.28 16.77
CA PRO A 2 -27.06 -16.63 16.75
C PRO A 2 -25.76 -16.72 15.96
N VAL A 3 -24.80 -17.44 16.54
CA VAL A 3 -23.60 -17.96 15.91
C VAL A 3 -24.02 -18.81 14.73
N VAL A 4 -23.65 -18.42 13.52
CA VAL A 4 -23.78 -19.27 12.33
C VAL A 4 -22.49 -20.09 12.24
N ASP A 5 -22.55 -21.24 12.90
CA ASP A 5 -21.58 -22.32 12.71
C ASP A 5 -21.78 -22.91 11.29
N GLY A 6 -20.71 -23.09 10.57
CA GLY A 6 -20.68 -23.97 9.40
C GLY A 6 -20.86 -23.33 8.02
N MET A 7 -20.10 -22.29 7.68
CA MET A 7 -19.78 -22.03 6.27
C MET A 7 -18.29 -22.27 6.05
N THR A 8 -17.95 -23.47 5.63
CA THR A 8 -16.72 -23.73 4.89
C THR A 8 -16.76 -22.85 3.63
N SER A 9 -16.21 -21.67 3.72
CA SER A 9 -16.13 -20.73 2.60
C SER A 9 -15.09 -21.21 1.60
N THR A 10 -15.48 -22.13 0.76
CA THR A 10 -14.84 -22.33 -0.54
C THR A 10 -15.22 -21.10 -1.36
N LEU A 11 -14.56 -19.99 -1.18
CA LEU A 11 -14.69 -18.83 -2.04
C LEU A 11 -14.03 -19.16 -3.37
N ALA A 12 -14.85 -19.75 -4.26
CA ALA A 12 -14.47 -20.01 -5.63
C ALA A 12 -14.43 -18.68 -6.38
N ALA A 13 -13.25 -18.24 -6.77
CA ALA A 13 -13.12 -17.25 -7.82
C ALA A 13 -13.58 -17.93 -9.13
N GLN A 14 -14.80 -17.61 -9.60
CA GLN A 14 -15.30 -18.07 -10.89
C GLN A 14 -14.55 -17.37 -12.02
N ASN A 15 -13.54 -18.03 -12.55
CA ASN A 15 -13.18 -17.84 -13.96
C ASN A 15 -13.88 -18.96 -14.76
N GLY A 16 -14.60 -18.63 -15.81
CA GLY A 16 -15.54 -19.43 -16.58
C GLY A 16 -15.20 -20.87 -17.04
N SER A 17 -14.43 -21.60 -16.27
CA SER A 17 -14.09 -23.01 -16.46
C SER A 17 -14.23 -23.78 -15.16
N GLY A 18 -15.35 -24.00 -14.61
CA GLY A 18 -15.74 -25.00 -13.61
C GLY A 18 -14.75 -25.62 -12.59
N ASP A 19 -13.51 -25.21 -12.56
CA ASP A 19 -12.44 -25.66 -11.65
C ASP A 19 -12.48 -24.84 -10.35
N TYR A 20 -12.84 -25.45 -9.26
CA TYR A 20 -12.80 -24.86 -7.93
C TYR A 20 -11.34 -24.65 -7.49
N PHE A 21 -11.07 -23.44 -7.09
CA PHE A 21 -9.76 -22.97 -6.70
C PHE A 21 -9.72 -22.79 -5.17
N ASN A 22 -8.86 -23.53 -4.48
CA ASN A 22 -8.69 -23.36 -3.05
C ASN A 22 -7.67 -22.27 -2.76
N ALA A 23 -8.13 -21.05 -2.50
CA ALA A 23 -7.27 -19.90 -2.21
C ALA A 23 -6.37 -20.12 -0.97
N SER A 24 -6.87 -20.85 0.03
CA SER A 24 -6.11 -21.17 1.25
C SER A 24 -4.89 -22.02 0.97
N ASP A 25 -5.05 -23.08 0.19
CA ASP A 25 -3.94 -23.97 -0.14
C ASP A 25 -2.91 -23.26 -1.01
N VAL A 26 -3.38 -22.45 -1.96
CA VAL A 26 -2.48 -21.67 -2.82
C VAL A 26 -1.68 -20.66 -2.03
N LEU A 27 -2.30 -19.91 -1.13
CA LEU A 27 -1.60 -18.94 -0.29
C LEU A 27 -0.60 -19.66 0.65
N ARG A 28 -1.03 -20.74 1.30
CA ARG A 28 -0.16 -21.51 2.19
C ARG A 28 1.09 -21.99 1.47
N HIS A 29 0.94 -22.66 0.32
CA HIS A 29 2.06 -23.11 -0.48
C HIS A 29 2.94 -21.95 -0.96
N ALA A 30 2.35 -20.82 -1.36
CA ALA A 30 3.12 -19.67 -1.80
C ALA A 30 3.99 -19.09 -0.70
N ILE A 31 3.52 -19.09 0.56
CA ILE A 31 4.30 -18.64 1.72
C ILE A 31 5.36 -19.70 2.08
N GLU A 32 4.98 -20.98 2.18
CA GLU A 32 5.89 -22.08 2.53
C GLU A 32 7.02 -22.24 1.51
N ASP A 33 6.71 -22.11 0.22
CA ASP A 33 7.67 -22.27 -0.90
C ASP A 33 8.37 -20.96 -1.28
N ASN A 34 8.05 -19.83 -0.60
CA ASN A 34 8.58 -18.48 -0.88
C ASN A 34 8.41 -18.07 -2.35
N THR A 35 7.21 -18.30 -2.89
CA THR A 35 6.85 -17.98 -4.30
C THR A 35 5.94 -16.75 -4.42
N ILE A 36 5.85 -15.95 -3.36
CA ILE A 36 5.15 -14.68 -3.36
C ILE A 36 5.90 -13.72 -4.28
N SER A 37 5.16 -12.98 -5.09
CA SER A 37 5.70 -11.91 -5.90
C SER A 37 5.15 -10.55 -5.46
N VAL A 38 5.98 -9.51 -5.57
CA VAL A 38 5.63 -8.14 -5.26
C VAL A 38 5.61 -7.35 -6.57
N LEU A 39 4.54 -6.60 -6.79
CA LEU A 39 4.48 -5.57 -7.81
C LEU A 39 4.66 -4.21 -7.14
N TYR A 40 5.30 -3.31 -7.86
CA TYR A 40 5.58 -1.94 -7.43
C TYR A 40 4.73 -0.96 -8.22
N GLN A 41 3.93 -0.18 -7.50
CA GLN A 41 3.13 0.91 -8.04
C GLN A 41 3.83 2.24 -7.72
N PRO A 42 4.34 2.96 -8.72
CA PRO A 42 5.01 4.23 -8.46
C PRO A 42 4.03 5.31 -7.97
N ILE A 43 4.44 6.01 -6.92
CA ILE A 43 3.79 7.22 -6.42
C ILE A 43 4.56 8.42 -6.96
N PHE A 44 3.83 9.34 -7.59
CA PHE A 44 4.42 10.52 -8.22
C PHE A 44 4.07 11.79 -7.47
N ASP A 45 5.03 12.70 -7.37
CA ASP A 45 4.70 14.09 -7.16
C ASP A 45 4.14 14.66 -8.48
N VAL A 46 2.87 15.08 -8.43
CA VAL A 46 2.14 15.55 -9.62
C VAL A 46 2.64 16.89 -10.15
N ASN A 47 3.40 17.67 -9.36
CA ASN A 47 3.96 18.95 -9.76
C ASN A 47 5.32 18.77 -10.43
N THR A 48 6.23 18.02 -9.79
CA THR A 48 7.57 17.74 -10.33
C THR A 48 7.57 16.61 -11.35
N LYS A 49 6.50 15.81 -11.40
CA LYS A 49 6.34 14.64 -12.25
C LYS A 49 7.42 13.58 -12.02
N ARG A 50 7.91 13.45 -10.80
CA ARG A 50 8.91 12.45 -10.41
C ARG A 50 8.33 11.43 -9.45
N ILE A 51 8.85 10.21 -9.50
CA ILE A 51 8.55 9.17 -8.51
C ILE A 51 9.17 9.60 -7.18
N THR A 52 8.38 9.53 -6.12
CA THR A 52 8.79 9.83 -4.74
C THR A 52 8.91 8.58 -3.89
N SER A 53 8.03 7.61 -4.11
CA SER A 53 7.96 6.35 -3.36
C SER A 53 7.32 5.25 -4.20
N LEU A 54 7.32 4.04 -3.67
CA LEU A 54 6.69 2.86 -4.29
C LEU A 54 5.67 2.24 -3.36
N ASP A 55 4.44 2.09 -3.82
CA ASP A 55 3.48 1.21 -3.17
C ASP A 55 3.71 -0.24 -3.60
N THR A 56 3.42 -1.19 -2.69
CA THR A 56 3.60 -2.61 -2.94
C THR A 56 2.28 -3.35 -3.04
N ILE A 57 2.18 -4.20 -4.04
CA ILE A 57 1.01 -5.03 -4.27
C ILE A 57 1.43 -6.50 -4.30
N VAL A 58 0.99 -7.24 -3.30
CA VAL A 58 1.29 -8.68 -3.22
C VAL A 58 0.54 -9.43 -4.31
N ARG A 59 1.22 -10.35 -4.96
CA ARG A 59 0.67 -11.27 -5.95
C ARG A 59 1.01 -12.70 -5.59
N VAL A 60 0.00 -13.54 -5.61
CA VAL A 60 0.13 -14.98 -5.41
C VAL A 60 -0.47 -15.68 -6.60
N HIS A 61 0.28 -16.63 -7.15
CA HIS A 61 -0.12 -17.43 -8.31
C HIS A 61 -0.29 -18.89 -7.90
N ASP A 62 -1.29 -19.55 -8.48
CA ASP A 62 -1.38 -21.00 -8.35
C ASP A 62 -0.43 -21.72 -9.34
N ALA A 63 -0.35 -23.05 -9.23
CA ALA A 63 0.47 -23.88 -10.12
C ALA A 63 0.08 -23.79 -11.62
N LYS A 64 -1.09 -23.24 -11.94
CA LYS A 64 -1.57 -23.00 -13.30
C LYS A 64 -1.33 -21.55 -13.75
N GLY A 65 -0.68 -20.72 -12.94
CA GLY A 65 -0.41 -19.30 -13.20
C GLY A 65 -1.61 -18.36 -13.00
N ARG A 66 -2.70 -18.81 -12.37
CA ARG A 66 -3.85 -17.95 -12.04
C ARG A 66 -3.51 -17.12 -10.82
N THR A 67 -3.82 -15.82 -10.88
CA THR A 67 -3.49 -14.87 -9.82
C THR A 67 -4.64 -14.73 -8.83
N LEU A 68 -4.33 -14.80 -7.53
CA LEU A 68 -5.24 -14.37 -6.47
C LEU A 68 -5.36 -12.84 -6.48
N ALA A 69 -6.59 -12.33 -6.37
CA ALA A 69 -6.76 -10.90 -6.18
C ALA A 69 -6.15 -10.45 -4.84
N PRO A 70 -5.48 -9.28 -4.76
CA PRO A 70 -4.78 -8.82 -3.54
C PRO A 70 -5.66 -8.82 -2.30
N TYR A 71 -6.91 -8.41 -2.44
CA TYR A 71 -7.89 -8.44 -1.35
C TYR A 71 -8.05 -9.85 -0.75
N PHE A 72 -8.07 -10.90 -1.59
CA PHE A 72 -8.16 -12.28 -1.10
C PHE A 72 -6.87 -12.74 -0.42
N VAL A 73 -5.72 -12.28 -0.90
CA VAL A 73 -4.42 -12.63 -0.28
C VAL A 73 -4.36 -12.14 1.16
N THR A 74 -4.68 -10.87 1.40
CA THR A 74 -4.64 -10.27 2.75
C THR A 74 -5.71 -10.86 3.67
N ALA A 75 -6.94 -11.00 3.21
CA ALA A 75 -8.02 -11.59 4.00
C ALA A 75 -7.76 -13.05 4.36
N GLU A 76 -7.21 -13.82 3.44
CA GLU A 76 -6.92 -15.23 3.65
C GLU A 76 -5.68 -15.43 4.53
N ALA A 77 -4.65 -14.59 4.39
CA ALA A 77 -3.50 -14.58 5.29
C ALA A 77 -3.93 -14.33 6.74
N HIS A 78 -4.83 -13.38 6.95
CA HIS A 78 -5.39 -13.10 8.28
C HIS A 78 -6.16 -14.32 8.83
N ARG A 79 -7.05 -14.91 8.02
CA ARG A 79 -7.82 -16.10 8.41
C ARG A 79 -6.95 -17.31 8.77
N LEU A 80 -5.81 -17.48 8.10
CA LEU A 80 -4.85 -18.56 8.33
C LEU A 80 -3.81 -18.24 9.42
N ASN A 81 -3.86 -17.05 10.06
CA ASN A 81 -2.84 -16.53 10.96
C ASN A 81 -1.44 -16.48 10.33
N MET A 82 -1.37 -16.18 9.04
CA MET A 82 -0.13 -16.08 8.26
C MET A 82 0.23 -14.65 7.87
N SER A 83 -0.50 -13.63 8.37
CA SER A 83 -0.27 -12.23 8.00
C SER A 83 1.15 -11.77 8.31
N VAL A 84 1.64 -12.06 9.51
CA VAL A 84 2.99 -11.67 9.94
C VAL A 84 4.06 -12.26 9.02
N GLN A 85 3.95 -13.54 8.70
CA GLN A 85 4.91 -14.20 7.79
C GLN A 85 4.84 -13.61 6.39
N LEU A 86 3.62 -13.39 5.86
CA LEU A 86 3.42 -12.76 4.56
C LEU A 86 4.08 -11.38 4.51
N THR A 87 3.86 -10.55 5.53
CA THR A 87 4.42 -9.19 5.57
C THR A 87 5.94 -9.21 5.71
N LEU A 88 6.50 -10.15 6.47
CA LEU A 88 7.96 -10.35 6.54
C LEU A 88 8.55 -10.76 5.18
N ASP A 89 7.92 -11.68 4.45
CA ASP A 89 8.38 -12.10 3.12
C ASP A 89 8.32 -10.95 2.11
N VAL A 90 7.28 -10.12 2.18
CA VAL A 90 7.17 -8.89 1.38
C VAL A 90 8.28 -7.91 1.74
N LEU A 91 8.52 -7.68 3.02
CA LEU A 91 9.55 -6.76 3.53
C LEU A 91 10.95 -7.16 3.02
N GLU A 92 11.32 -8.45 3.14
CA GLU A 92 12.60 -8.97 2.64
C GLU A 92 12.74 -8.82 1.12
N THR A 93 11.66 -9.11 0.39
CA THR A 93 11.62 -8.93 -1.07
C THR A 93 11.83 -7.46 -1.43
N CYS A 94 11.14 -6.54 -0.75
CA CYS A 94 11.26 -5.10 -0.97
C CYS A 94 12.69 -4.60 -0.71
N VAL A 95 13.33 -5.03 0.37
CA VAL A 95 14.71 -4.64 0.68
C VAL A 95 15.68 -5.06 -0.43
N LYS A 96 15.54 -6.29 -0.91
CA LYS A 96 16.35 -6.81 -2.02
C LYS A 96 16.14 -5.98 -3.30
N ASP A 97 14.90 -5.74 -3.67
CA ASP A 97 14.54 -5.06 -4.91
C ASP A 97 14.91 -3.57 -4.84
N MET A 98 14.63 -2.90 -3.72
CA MET A 98 15.02 -1.50 -3.48
C MET A 98 16.54 -1.32 -3.55
N THR A 99 17.30 -2.30 -3.07
CA THR A 99 18.77 -2.29 -3.22
C THR A 99 19.20 -2.28 -4.70
N ALA A 100 18.46 -2.97 -5.57
CA ALA A 100 18.71 -2.95 -7.01
C ALA A 100 18.25 -1.63 -7.65
N PHE A 101 17.06 -1.13 -7.31
CA PHE A 101 16.50 0.12 -7.84
C PHE A 101 17.38 1.33 -7.51
N ARG A 102 17.89 1.40 -6.29
CA ARG A 102 18.75 2.50 -5.82
C ARG A 102 20.13 2.57 -6.49
N LYS A 103 20.58 1.50 -7.13
CA LYS A 103 21.79 1.56 -7.97
C LYS A 103 21.58 2.43 -9.22
N VAL A 104 20.33 2.52 -9.69
CA VAL A 104 19.95 3.30 -10.88
C VAL A 104 19.34 4.65 -10.47
N ALA A 105 18.54 4.68 -9.42
CA ALA A 105 17.85 5.87 -8.90
C ALA A 105 18.11 6.01 -7.39
N PRO A 106 19.25 6.55 -6.96
CA PRO A 106 19.62 6.66 -5.54
C PRO A 106 18.64 7.48 -4.68
N GLU A 107 17.92 8.40 -5.31
CA GLU A 107 16.88 9.23 -4.68
C GLU A 107 15.61 8.48 -4.30
N LEU A 108 15.40 7.28 -4.86
CA LEU A 108 14.23 6.46 -4.56
C LEU A 108 14.52 5.63 -3.31
N ASP A 109 14.01 6.08 -2.17
CA ASP A 109 14.36 5.53 -0.86
C ASP A 109 13.17 5.05 -0.03
N ILE A 110 11.92 5.28 -0.47
CA ILE A 110 10.71 4.91 0.26
C ILE A 110 9.99 3.75 -0.45
N VAL A 111 9.60 2.75 0.34
CA VAL A 111 8.71 1.67 -0.09
C VAL A 111 7.59 1.49 0.93
N ASP A 112 6.35 1.50 0.45
CA ASP A 112 5.14 1.39 1.27
C ASP A 112 4.67 -0.07 1.30
N ILE A 113 4.40 -0.59 2.51
CA ILE A 113 4.02 -1.97 2.77
C ILE A 113 2.72 -1.99 3.57
N CYS A 114 1.71 -2.71 3.06
CA CYS A 114 0.42 -2.83 3.72
C CYS A 114 0.48 -3.85 4.86
N MET A 115 -0.04 -3.48 6.03
CA MET A 115 -0.20 -4.33 7.21
C MET A 115 -1.67 -4.64 7.49
N ASN A 116 -1.91 -5.84 8.02
CA ASN A 116 -3.25 -6.30 8.40
C ASN A 116 -3.61 -6.01 9.88
N GLY A 117 -2.65 -5.54 10.67
CA GLY A 117 -2.78 -5.29 12.11
C GLY A 117 -2.26 -6.41 13.01
N SER A 118 -2.17 -7.64 12.54
CA SER A 118 -1.55 -8.74 13.32
C SER A 118 -0.06 -8.51 13.57
N GLU A 119 0.58 -7.70 12.75
CA GLU A 119 1.99 -7.31 12.83
C GLU A 119 2.26 -6.43 14.03
N LEU A 120 1.28 -5.62 14.46
CA LEU A 120 1.43 -4.69 15.57
C LEU A 120 1.82 -5.39 16.88
N GLY A 121 1.18 -6.53 17.21
CA GLY A 121 1.49 -7.31 18.41
C GLY A 121 2.54 -8.42 18.20
N ALA A 122 3.24 -8.46 17.05
CA ALA A 122 4.17 -9.53 16.72
C ALA A 122 5.63 -9.11 16.96
N SER A 123 6.23 -9.53 18.08
CA SER A 123 7.62 -9.20 18.41
C SER A 123 8.61 -9.56 17.29
N ILE A 124 8.39 -10.68 16.60
CA ILE A 124 9.23 -11.10 15.48
C ILE A 124 9.22 -10.09 14.32
N PHE A 125 8.08 -9.43 14.07
CA PHE A 125 7.99 -8.38 13.07
C PHE A 125 8.74 -7.13 13.51
N HIS A 126 8.55 -6.70 14.76
CA HIS A 126 9.23 -5.53 15.33
C HIS A 126 10.74 -5.70 15.33
N GLU A 127 11.24 -6.85 15.84
CA GLU A 127 12.67 -7.15 15.87
C GLU A 127 13.30 -7.16 14.47
N ARG A 128 12.59 -7.75 13.49
CA ARG A 128 13.10 -7.81 12.13
C ARG A 128 13.09 -6.44 11.44
N LEU A 129 12.03 -5.66 11.62
CA LEU A 129 11.96 -4.31 11.09
C LEU A 129 13.06 -3.43 11.69
N GLU A 130 13.26 -3.47 13.01
CA GLU A 130 14.33 -2.75 13.68
C GLU A 130 15.72 -3.13 13.12
N GLN A 131 15.98 -4.42 12.93
CA GLN A 131 17.22 -4.88 12.28
C GLN A 131 17.37 -4.28 10.88
N LEU A 132 16.32 -4.30 10.06
CA LEU A 132 16.36 -3.77 8.70
C LEU A 132 16.59 -2.26 8.65
N THR A 133 16.04 -1.49 9.58
CA THR A 133 16.33 -0.04 9.65
C THR A 133 17.80 0.24 9.93
N HIS A 134 18.49 -0.63 10.68
CA HIS A 134 19.93 -0.53 10.94
C HIS A 134 20.78 -1.07 9.78
N GLU A 135 20.37 -2.18 9.16
CA GLU A 135 21.06 -2.78 8.01
C GLU A 135 20.95 -1.91 6.76
N GLN A 136 19.83 -1.18 6.60
CA GLN A 136 19.48 -0.38 5.44
C GLN A 136 19.13 1.07 5.81
N PRO A 137 20.07 1.83 6.42
CA PRO A 137 19.77 3.18 6.94
C PRO A 137 19.40 4.19 5.85
N GLN A 138 19.57 3.83 4.59
CA GLN A 138 19.22 4.64 3.43
C GLN A 138 17.82 4.33 2.89
N LEU A 139 17.13 3.32 3.41
CA LEU A 139 15.74 3.00 3.04
C LEU A 139 14.79 3.51 4.11
N ARG A 140 13.62 3.96 3.67
CA ARG A 140 12.47 4.30 4.51
C ARG A 140 11.34 3.31 4.23
N PHE A 141 10.68 2.88 5.29
CA PHE A 141 9.59 1.92 5.24
C PHE A 141 8.29 2.61 5.60
N GLY A 142 7.41 2.81 4.62
CA GLY A 142 6.06 3.29 4.85
C GLY A 142 5.15 2.12 5.25
N LEU A 143 4.75 2.05 6.51
CA LEU A 143 3.87 0.99 7.01
C LEU A 143 2.42 1.46 6.95
N GLN A 144 1.63 0.86 6.07
CA GLN A 144 0.24 1.22 5.84
C GLN A 144 -0.69 0.44 6.76
N LEU A 145 -1.33 1.13 7.69
CA LEU A 145 -2.35 0.56 8.56
C LEU A 145 -3.69 0.53 7.82
N GLY A 146 -4.21 -0.67 7.58
CA GLY A 146 -5.56 -0.84 7.04
C GLY A 146 -6.64 -0.51 8.08
N SER A 147 -7.86 -0.22 7.62
CA SER A 147 -9.00 0.07 8.49
C SER A 147 -9.31 -1.03 9.52
N HIS A 148 -8.97 -2.30 9.22
CA HIS A 148 -9.09 -3.40 10.18
C HIS A 148 -8.06 -3.30 11.31
N ALA A 149 -6.85 -2.86 11.03
CA ALA A 149 -5.81 -2.64 12.04
C ALA A 149 -6.27 -1.60 13.07
N ILE A 150 -6.96 -0.55 12.62
CA ILE A 150 -7.46 0.53 13.48
C ILE A 150 -8.60 0.08 14.39
N HIS A 151 -9.43 -0.88 13.99
CA HIS A 151 -10.50 -1.43 14.84
C HIS A 151 -10.00 -2.30 16.00
N VAL A 152 -8.76 -2.78 15.91
CA VAL A 152 -8.08 -3.55 16.96
C VAL A 152 -7.40 -2.62 17.96
N VAL A 153 -7.29 -1.32 17.66
CA VAL A 153 -6.67 -0.29 18.51
C VAL A 153 -7.55 -0.09 19.77
N HIS A 154 -7.25 -0.84 20.80
CA HIS A 154 -7.54 -0.56 22.19
C HIS A 154 -6.23 -0.11 22.85
N ASP A 155 -6.27 0.46 24.02
CA ASP A 155 -5.17 1.08 24.77
C ASP A 155 -3.81 0.30 24.74
N GLU A 156 -3.83 -1.02 24.49
CA GLU A 156 -2.63 -1.86 24.38
C GLU A 156 -1.87 -1.72 23.05
N VAL A 157 -2.56 -1.29 21.97
CA VAL A 157 -1.96 -1.18 20.62
C VAL A 157 -1.32 0.18 20.39
N ASP A 158 -1.70 1.20 21.16
CA ASP A 158 -1.10 2.53 21.07
C ASP A 158 0.41 2.50 21.37
N ASP A 159 0.83 1.68 22.36
CA ASP A 159 2.24 1.50 22.71
C ASP A 159 3.03 0.80 21.58
N GLU A 160 2.44 -0.19 20.92
CA GLU A 160 3.05 -0.93 19.81
C GLU A 160 3.18 -0.07 18.56
N VAL A 161 2.15 0.71 18.25
CA VAL A 161 2.20 1.70 17.14
C VAL A 161 3.24 2.78 17.45
N ALA A 162 3.28 3.28 18.67
CA ALA A 162 4.28 4.26 19.10
C ALA A 162 5.73 3.69 19.02
N ALA A 163 5.91 2.42 19.35
CA ALA A 163 7.20 1.74 19.23
C ALA A 163 7.65 1.62 17.78
N LEU A 164 6.75 1.30 16.85
CA LEU A 164 7.06 1.28 15.41
C LEU A 164 7.39 2.68 14.88
N ALA A 165 6.61 3.70 15.27
CA ALA A 165 6.87 5.09 14.88
C ALA A 165 8.19 5.66 15.44
N ALA A 166 8.69 5.08 16.53
CA ALA A 166 9.98 5.48 17.10
C ALA A 166 11.20 4.87 16.38
N LEU A 167 10.99 3.88 15.50
CA LEU A 167 12.07 3.28 14.72
C LEU A 167 12.62 4.29 13.70
N PRO A 168 13.92 4.35 13.49
CA PRO A 168 14.49 5.20 12.47
C PRO A 168 14.04 4.74 11.07
N ASN A 169 13.74 5.69 10.21
CA ASN A 169 13.34 5.44 8.82
C ASN A 169 12.04 4.63 8.66
N VAL A 170 11.16 4.65 9.65
CA VAL A 170 9.80 4.10 9.57
C VAL A 170 8.81 5.25 9.54
N GLU A 171 7.90 5.21 8.59
CA GLU A 171 6.77 6.12 8.46
C GLU A 171 5.48 5.31 8.64
N LEU A 172 4.56 5.79 9.46
CA LEU A 172 3.27 5.13 9.65
C LEU A 172 2.18 5.86 8.85
N GLY A 173 1.36 5.12 8.16
CA GLY A 173 0.29 5.69 7.37
C GLY A 173 -1.03 4.95 7.49
N LEU A 174 -2.09 5.69 7.20
CA LEU A 174 -3.44 5.16 7.11
C LEU A 174 -3.79 4.92 5.65
N THR A 175 -4.09 3.67 5.27
CA THR A 175 -4.61 3.36 3.94
C THR A 175 -6.14 3.31 3.91
N ASN A 176 -6.72 3.47 2.70
CA ASN A 176 -8.15 3.54 2.45
C ASN A 176 -8.84 4.72 3.17
N ALA A 177 -8.12 5.83 3.37
CA ALA A 177 -8.66 7.02 4.01
C ALA A 177 -9.89 7.57 3.24
N GLY A 178 -10.85 8.10 3.99
CA GLY A 178 -12.10 8.65 3.46
C GLY A 178 -13.26 7.65 3.39
N THR A 179 -13.06 6.39 3.77
CA THR A 179 -14.07 5.34 3.64
C THR A 179 -14.83 5.04 4.93
N THR A 180 -14.24 5.27 6.10
CA THR A 180 -14.82 4.93 7.41
C THR A 180 -14.76 6.06 8.45
N TYR A 181 -15.57 5.96 9.51
CA TYR A 181 -15.54 6.93 10.63
C TYR A 181 -14.39 6.70 11.63
N SER A 182 -13.79 5.50 11.64
CA SER A 182 -12.68 5.15 12.53
C SER A 182 -11.40 5.92 12.22
N GLU A 183 -11.29 6.49 11.03
CA GLU A 183 -10.15 7.27 10.60
C GLU A 183 -9.95 8.56 11.41
N VAL A 184 -11.05 9.20 11.84
CA VAL A 184 -10.96 10.44 12.65
C VAL A 184 -10.27 10.16 13.98
N ALA A 185 -10.56 9.00 14.60
CA ALA A 185 -9.89 8.61 15.84
C ALA A 185 -8.41 8.27 15.59
N ALA A 186 -8.10 7.59 14.49
CA ALA A 186 -6.72 7.29 14.12
C ALA A 186 -5.88 8.57 13.94
N PHE A 187 -6.42 9.58 13.22
CA PHE A 187 -5.75 10.88 13.08
C PHE A 187 -5.55 11.63 14.40
N ALA A 188 -6.41 11.41 15.38
CA ALA A 188 -6.33 12.09 16.68
C ALA A 188 -5.36 11.42 17.67
N HIS A 189 -5.13 10.12 17.54
CA HIS A 189 -4.43 9.33 18.56
C HIS A 189 -3.16 8.65 18.07
N LEU A 190 -3.04 8.37 16.77
CA LEU A 190 -1.87 7.67 16.23
C LEU A 190 -0.84 8.65 15.67
N PRO A 191 0.47 8.36 15.83
CA PRO A 191 1.55 9.15 15.26
C PRO A 191 1.70 8.85 13.77
N LEU A 192 0.76 9.33 12.96
CA LEU A 192 0.74 9.08 11.53
C LEU A 192 1.58 10.10 10.76
N ASP A 193 2.37 9.62 9.81
CA ASP A 193 3.18 10.41 8.89
C ASP A 193 2.50 10.61 7.55
N PHE A 194 1.56 9.72 7.18
CA PHE A 194 0.82 9.88 5.93
C PHE A 194 -0.60 9.29 5.95
N ALA A 195 -1.41 9.71 4.98
CA ALA A 195 -2.68 9.08 4.66
C ALA A 195 -2.79 8.82 3.17
N ARG A 196 -3.37 7.67 2.80
CA ARG A 196 -3.65 7.30 1.43
C ARG A 196 -5.15 7.24 1.22
N PHE A 197 -5.67 8.09 0.35
CA PHE A 197 -7.07 8.05 -0.03
C PHE A 197 -7.40 6.82 -0.85
N ASP A 198 -8.52 6.18 -0.52
CA ASP A 198 -9.07 5.09 -1.33
C ASP A 198 -9.47 5.59 -2.73
N LYS A 199 -9.23 4.77 -3.74
CA LYS A 199 -9.57 5.06 -5.13
C LYS A 199 -11.05 5.43 -5.35
N THR A 200 -11.97 4.94 -4.51
CA THR A 200 -13.39 5.30 -4.62
C THR A 200 -13.64 6.77 -4.25
N VAL A 201 -12.91 7.29 -3.25
CA VAL A 201 -12.97 8.70 -2.86
C VAL A 201 -12.39 9.58 -3.96
N VAL A 202 -11.23 9.17 -4.51
CA VAL A 202 -10.57 9.90 -5.60
C VAL A 202 -11.41 9.86 -6.88
N ARG A 203 -12.02 8.73 -7.22
CA ARG A 203 -12.95 8.61 -8.36
C ARG A 203 -14.13 9.56 -8.24
N ASP A 204 -14.68 9.71 -7.03
CA ASP A 204 -15.85 10.53 -6.77
C ASP A 204 -15.51 12.02 -6.50
N PHE A 205 -14.33 12.49 -6.90
CA PHE A 205 -13.77 13.81 -6.64
C PHE A 205 -14.67 14.99 -7.02
N ARG A 206 -15.64 14.81 -7.92
CA ARG A 206 -16.58 15.86 -8.30
C ARG A 206 -17.73 16.03 -7.31
N THR A 207 -17.95 15.05 -6.41
CA THR A 207 -19.02 15.15 -5.42
C THR A 207 -18.62 16.09 -4.28
N PRO A 208 -19.57 16.91 -3.74
CA PRO A 208 -19.25 17.82 -2.64
C PRO A 208 -18.66 17.10 -1.42
N ARG A 209 -19.15 15.90 -1.12
CA ARG A 209 -18.69 15.10 0.03
C ARG A 209 -17.24 14.65 -0.13
N ALA A 210 -16.88 14.05 -1.27
CA ALA A 210 -15.51 13.63 -1.53
C ALA A 210 -14.54 14.81 -1.51
N LYS A 211 -14.91 15.93 -2.13
CA LYS A 211 -14.12 17.18 -2.07
C LYS A 211 -13.85 17.62 -0.63
N GLN A 212 -14.89 17.68 0.20
CA GLN A 212 -14.74 18.08 1.59
C GLN A 212 -13.82 17.15 2.37
N ILE A 213 -13.97 15.83 2.21
CA ILE A 213 -13.10 14.85 2.87
C ILE A 213 -11.64 15.10 2.48
N MET A 214 -11.33 15.15 1.17
CA MET A 214 -9.97 15.35 0.67
C MET A 214 -9.38 16.68 1.15
N GLN A 215 -10.14 17.78 1.11
CA GLN A 215 -9.69 19.09 1.55
C GLN A 215 -9.41 19.12 3.07
N ARG A 216 -10.27 18.52 3.90
CA ARG A 216 -10.07 18.48 5.35
C ARG A 216 -8.86 17.64 5.75
N THR A 217 -8.64 16.52 5.09
CA THR A 217 -7.43 15.72 5.34
C THR A 217 -6.16 16.48 4.93
N LEU A 218 -6.19 17.22 3.82
CA LEU A 218 -5.07 18.08 3.42
C LEU A 218 -4.85 19.27 4.38
N GLU A 219 -5.88 19.76 5.06
CA GLU A 219 -5.70 20.78 6.10
C GLU A 219 -4.84 20.26 7.25
N ILE A 220 -5.00 18.97 7.63
CA ILE A 220 -4.15 18.33 8.65
C ILE A 220 -2.69 18.32 8.21
N SER A 221 -2.42 18.02 6.93
CA SER A 221 -1.05 18.01 6.40
C SER A 221 -0.40 19.39 6.34
N ARG A 222 -1.19 20.47 6.26
CA ARG A 222 -0.66 21.85 6.27
C ARG A 222 -0.21 22.30 7.65
N ASP A 223 -0.83 21.76 8.70
CA ASP A 223 -0.49 22.07 10.08
C ASP A 223 0.68 21.20 10.60
N ASN A 224 1.05 20.17 9.83
CA ASN A 224 2.17 19.27 10.12
C ASN A 224 2.97 19.00 8.85
N ASP A 225 4.09 19.67 8.66
CA ASP A 225 4.97 19.54 7.49
C ASP A 225 5.49 18.11 7.26
N ALA A 226 5.51 17.28 8.31
CA ALA A 226 5.92 15.88 8.22
C ALA A 226 4.81 14.98 7.65
N PHE A 227 3.52 15.42 7.73
CA PHE A 227 2.41 14.60 7.28
C PHE A 227 2.10 14.82 5.80
N HIS A 228 2.00 13.76 5.02
CA HIS A 228 1.67 13.83 3.61
C HIS A 228 0.45 13.01 3.22
N VAL A 229 -0.13 13.32 2.07
CA VAL A 229 -1.36 12.70 1.58
C VAL A 229 -1.15 12.15 0.17
N VAL A 230 -1.43 10.87 -0.01
CA VAL A 230 -1.37 10.16 -1.30
C VAL A 230 -2.78 9.95 -1.85
N PHE A 231 -2.99 10.24 -3.13
CA PHE A 231 -4.25 10.03 -3.83
C PHE A 231 -4.14 8.78 -4.70
N ASP A 232 -4.81 7.68 -4.28
CA ASP A 232 -4.82 6.43 -5.04
C ASP A 232 -5.92 6.41 -6.11
N GLY A 233 -5.65 5.70 -7.20
CA GLY A 233 -6.61 5.43 -8.26
C GLY A 233 -6.84 6.62 -9.21
N VAL A 234 -5.79 7.37 -9.51
CA VAL A 234 -5.86 8.45 -10.50
C VAL A 234 -5.90 7.88 -11.92
N GLU A 235 -7.01 8.11 -12.62
CA GLU A 235 -7.32 7.56 -13.95
C GLU A 235 -7.52 8.65 -15.02
N SER A 236 -7.57 9.94 -14.62
CA SER A 236 -7.82 11.03 -15.55
C SER A 236 -7.02 12.30 -15.23
N LEU A 237 -6.75 13.11 -16.26
CA LEU A 237 -6.11 14.43 -16.09
C LEU A 237 -6.94 15.37 -15.23
N ASP A 238 -8.28 15.31 -15.32
CA ASP A 238 -9.17 16.11 -14.47
C ASP A 238 -8.96 15.84 -12.98
N GLN A 239 -8.67 14.57 -12.60
CA GLN A 239 -8.33 14.22 -11.22
C GLN A 239 -6.98 14.83 -10.82
N VAL A 240 -5.97 14.79 -11.68
CA VAL A 240 -4.67 15.44 -11.41
C VAL A 240 -4.83 16.95 -11.24
N GLU A 241 -5.59 17.61 -12.10
CA GLU A 241 -5.88 19.05 -12.01
C GLU A 241 -6.62 19.38 -10.71
N PHE A 242 -7.60 18.55 -10.35
CA PHE A 242 -8.34 18.72 -9.10
C PHE A 242 -7.39 18.55 -7.89
N ILE A 243 -6.58 17.49 -7.83
CA ILE A 243 -5.62 17.25 -6.74
C ILE A 243 -4.70 18.47 -6.56
N ARG A 244 -4.14 18.99 -7.65
CA ARG A 244 -3.32 20.20 -7.61
C ARG A 244 -4.09 21.40 -7.10
N SER A 245 -5.34 21.57 -7.55
CA SER A 245 -6.17 22.71 -7.18
C SER A 245 -6.49 22.82 -5.69
N ILE A 246 -6.50 21.68 -5.00
CA ILE A 246 -6.71 21.59 -3.55
C ILE A 246 -5.40 21.57 -2.75
N GLY A 247 -4.24 21.55 -3.43
CA GLY A 247 -2.92 21.56 -2.82
C GLY A 247 -2.36 20.15 -2.54
N GLY A 248 -2.95 19.11 -3.11
CA GLY A 248 -2.40 17.76 -3.09
C GLY A 248 -1.17 17.63 -4.01
N THR A 249 -0.22 16.79 -3.63
CA THR A 249 1.05 16.64 -4.34
C THR A 249 1.35 15.22 -4.77
N LEU A 250 0.97 14.21 -3.98
CA LEU A 250 1.33 12.82 -4.22
C LEU A 250 0.16 12.02 -4.78
N ALA A 251 0.39 11.27 -5.84
CA ALA A 251 -0.66 10.49 -6.48
C ALA A 251 -0.11 9.22 -7.13
N GLU A 252 -0.96 8.21 -7.21
CA GLU A 252 -0.75 7.00 -7.97
C GLU A 252 -2.02 6.59 -8.74
N GLY A 253 -1.87 5.75 -9.73
CA GLY A 253 -2.99 5.25 -10.53
C GLY A 253 -2.60 4.97 -11.97
N THR A 254 -3.50 4.35 -12.71
CA THR A 254 -3.25 3.86 -14.06
C THR A 254 -2.94 4.95 -15.09
N LEU A 255 -3.40 6.18 -14.82
CA LEU A 255 -3.02 7.34 -15.64
C LEU A 255 -1.51 7.64 -15.55
N LEU A 256 -0.93 7.47 -14.36
CA LEU A 256 0.46 7.82 -14.07
C LEU A 256 1.39 6.66 -14.39
N SER A 257 1.10 5.50 -13.85
CA SER A 257 1.82 4.25 -14.11
C SER A 257 1.01 3.05 -13.64
N ASN A 258 1.13 1.92 -14.34
CA ASN A 258 0.64 0.65 -13.82
C ASN A 258 1.61 0.08 -12.78
N ALA A 259 1.12 -0.82 -11.94
CA ALA A 259 1.98 -1.64 -11.10
C ALA A 259 2.82 -2.59 -12.00
N MET A 260 4.07 -2.79 -11.65
CA MET A 260 5.08 -3.53 -12.41
C MET A 260 5.81 -4.52 -11.52
N SER A 261 6.29 -5.62 -12.10
CA SER A 261 7.27 -6.48 -11.44
C SER A 261 8.59 -5.74 -11.20
N ALA A 262 9.43 -6.24 -10.29
CA ALA A 262 10.74 -5.65 -10.01
C ALA A 262 11.60 -5.49 -11.27
N ASN A 263 11.60 -6.50 -12.16
CA ASN A 263 12.36 -6.43 -13.40
C ASN A 263 11.83 -5.36 -14.37
N GLU A 264 10.51 -5.26 -14.53
CA GLU A 264 9.90 -4.23 -15.38
C GLU A 264 10.17 -2.84 -14.84
N PHE A 265 10.09 -2.68 -13.51
CA PHE A 265 10.36 -1.40 -12.87
C PHE A 265 11.85 -1.00 -12.99
N LEU A 266 12.77 -1.95 -12.83
CA LEU A 266 14.20 -1.70 -13.05
C LEU A 266 14.48 -1.26 -14.48
N MET A 267 13.94 -1.95 -15.48
CA MET A 267 14.07 -1.55 -16.90
C MET A 267 13.48 -0.15 -17.15
N ARG A 268 12.37 0.17 -16.49
CA ARG A 268 11.79 1.52 -16.56
C ARG A 268 12.74 2.57 -15.99
N LEU A 269 13.34 2.30 -14.82
CA LEU A 269 14.30 3.22 -14.21
C LEU A 269 15.52 3.44 -15.10
N GLU A 270 16.04 2.40 -15.71
CA GLU A 270 17.19 2.48 -16.64
C GLU A 270 16.89 3.31 -17.90
N THR A 271 15.64 3.26 -18.39
CA THR A 271 15.25 3.93 -19.63
C THR A 271 14.70 5.35 -19.44
N MET A 272 13.98 5.59 -18.36
CA MET A 272 13.21 6.83 -18.11
C MET A 272 13.59 7.53 -16.81
N GLY A 273 14.40 6.90 -15.96
CA GLY A 273 14.66 7.37 -14.61
C GLY A 273 13.37 7.41 -13.76
N THR A 274 13.28 8.36 -12.85
CA THR A 274 12.12 8.57 -11.99
C THR A 274 11.05 9.49 -12.61
N SER A 275 11.22 9.93 -13.85
CA SER A 275 10.28 10.86 -14.50
C SER A 275 9.00 10.17 -14.98
N LEU A 276 7.89 10.92 -14.94
CA LEU A 276 6.64 10.52 -15.59
C LEU A 276 6.83 10.59 -17.12
N PRO A 277 6.35 9.60 -17.90
CA PRO A 277 6.36 9.72 -19.35
C PRO A 277 5.65 11.01 -19.81
N GLU A 278 6.20 11.71 -20.77
CA GLU A 278 5.45 12.78 -21.43
C GLU A 278 4.18 12.17 -22.03
N ALA A 279 3.02 12.71 -21.65
CA ALA A 279 1.75 12.27 -22.22
C ALA A 279 1.83 12.38 -23.74
N ALA A 280 1.60 11.29 -24.46
CA ALA A 280 1.50 11.34 -25.91
C ALA A 280 0.50 12.45 -26.29
N PRO A 281 0.82 13.32 -27.28
CA PRO A 281 -0.07 14.38 -27.70
C PRO A 281 -1.43 13.79 -28.04
N ARG A 282 -2.50 14.34 -27.45
CA ARG A 282 -3.88 13.94 -27.81
C ARG A 282 -3.98 14.04 -29.33
N GLN A 283 -4.22 12.93 -30.01
CA GLN A 283 -4.69 13.00 -31.39
C GLN A 283 -6.02 13.76 -31.30
N ALA A 284 -6.03 14.97 -31.88
CA ALA A 284 -7.23 15.78 -32.00
C ALA A 284 -8.21 15.00 -32.89
N GLU A 285 -9.35 14.58 -32.29
CA GLU A 285 -10.53 14.16 -33.05
C GLU A 285 -11.26 15.37 -33.59
#